data_5670b9ebb6ac28b30d94dbb1a01b0eda
#
_entry.id   5670b9ebb6ac28b30d94dbb1a01b0eda
#
_cell.length_a   1.000
_cell.length_b   1.000
_cell.length_c   1.000
_cell.angle_alpha   90.00
_cell.angle_beta   90.00
_cell.angle_gamma   90.00
#
_symmetry.space_group_name_H-M   'P 1'
#
loop_
_entity.id
_entity.type
_entity.pdbx_description
1 polymer ?
#
loop_
_entity_poly.entity_id
_entity_poly.type
_entity_poly.pdbx_seq_one_letter_code
_entity_poly.pdbx_strand_id
1 'polypeptide(L)'
;MAEENKAKTTFTTRWGTYAYDVMPFGLNNASATYQRAMVTLFHDVMHKEIEVYVDDMIVESRTTRDHLVDLRKLFKCLIKYRLRLNPNKCIFGASLGKLLSFIVSQRGIEVDPIKVHAI
;
A
#
# COMPACT_ATOMS: atom_id res chain seq x y z
N MET A 1 13.27 4.26 11.22
CA MET A 1 13.22 5.75 11.31
C MET A 1 14.65 6.29 11.37
N ALA A 2 14.93 7.44 10.77
CA ALA A 2 16.26 8.06 10.90
C ALA A 2 16.51 8.49 12.36
N GLU A 3 17.76 8.32 12.84
CA GLU A 3 18.11 8.60 14.24
C GLU A 3 17.76 10.03 14.67
N GLU A 4 18.01 11.01 13.81
CA GLU A 4 17.68 12.43 14.05
C GLU A 4 16.18 12.71 14.25
N ASN A 5 15.32 11.81 13.78
CA ASN A 5 13.86 11.94 13.88
C ASN A 5 13.29 11.15 15.07
N LYS A 6 14.03 10.23 15.66
CA LYS A 6 13.57 9.46 16.82
C LYS A 6 13.24 10.37 18.02
N ALA A 7 14.09 11.35 18.28
CA ALA A 7 13.89 12.31 19.35
C ALA A 7 12.60 13.13 19.19
N LYS A 8 12.14 13.38 17.95
CA LYS A 8 10.93 14.14 17.66
C LYS A 8 9.64 13.36 17.88
N THR A 9 9.73 12.05 18.08
CA THR A 9 8.60 11.15 18.30
C THR A 9 8.59 10.55 19.70
N THR A 10 9.27 11.19 20.64
CA THR A 10 9.31 10.76 22.04
C THR A 10 7.97 10.98 22.73
N PHE A 11 7.64 10.06 23.62
CA PHE A 11 6.49 10.17 24.50
C PHE A 11 6.89 9.78 25.93
N THR A 12 6.24 10.38 26.92
CA THR A 12 6.54 10.18 28.33
C THR A 12 5.47 9.33 28.99
N THR A 13 5.90 8.35 29.74
CA THR A 13 5.05 7.51 30.61
C THR A 13 5.48 7.67 32.05
N ARG A 14 4.73 7.09 32.99
CA ARG A 14 5.13 7.06 34.40
C ARG A 14 6.44 6.30 34.69
N TRP A 15 6.91 5.51 33.71
CA TRP A 15 8.18 4.74 33.85
C TRP A 15 9.36 5.36 33.09
N GLY A 16 9.14 6.45 32.38
CA GLY A 16 10.20 7.12 31.63
C GLY A 16 9.77 7.65 30.26
N THR A 17 10.73 8.16 29.52
CA THR A 17 10.55 8.67 28.18
C THR A 17 11.02 7.63 27.16
N TYR A 18 10.20 7.37 26.18
CA TYR A 18 10.44 6.39 25.12
C TYR A 18 10.36 7.05 23.73
N ALA A 19 11.03 6.45 22.78
CA ALA A 19 10.99 6.87 21.36
C ALA A 19 10.63 5.68 20.47
N TYR A 20 10.05 5.96 19.31
CA TYR A 20 9.78 4.93 18.31
C TYR A 20 11.04 4.63 17.49
N ASP A 21 11.35 3.36 17.31
CA ASP A 21 12.38 2.90 16.37
C ASP A 21 11.90 2.88 14.92
N VAL A 22 10.60 2.66 14.73
CA VAL A 22 9.92 2.65 13.44
C VAL A 22 8.96 3.82 13.35
N MET A 23 8.53 4.17 12.15
CA MET A 23 7.58 5.24 11.92
C MET A 23 6.19 4.85 12.44
N PRO A 24 5.66 5.49 13.50
CA PRO A 24 4.33 5.19 14.00
C PRO A 24 3.25 5.81 13.13
N PHE A 25 2.02 5.32 13.29
CA PHE A 25 0.85 5.97 12.71
C PHE A 25 0.61 7.38 13.31
N GLY A 26 -0.03 8.25 12.55
CA GLY A 26 -0.44 9.57 13.00
C GLY A 26 0.59 10.69 12.83
N LEU A 27 1.78 10.41 12.32
CA LEU A 27 2.71 11.46 11.93
C LEU A 27 2.22 12.14 10.64
N ASN A 28 2.32 13.48 10.59
CA ASN A 28 1.82 14.29 9.47
C ASN A 28 2.35 13.86 8.09
N ASN A 29 3.58 13.42 8.02
CA ASN A 29 4.25 12.99 6.76
C ASN A 29 4.40 11.48 6.64
N ALA A 30 3.79 10.68 7.50
CA ALA A 30 3.88 9.22 7.44
C ALA A 30 3.35 8.68 6.10
N SER A 31 2.16 9.08 5.70
CA SER A 31 1.54 8.65 4.44
C SER A 31 2.36 9.05 3.22
N ALA A 32 2.85 10.30 3.17
CA ALA A 32 3.68 10.78 2.06
C ALA A 32 5.02 10.05 1.98
N THR A 33 5.62 9.74 3.13
CA THR A 33 6.87 8.97 3.20
C THR A 33 6.66 7.54 2.72
N TYR A 34 5.57 6.90 3.15
CA TYR A 34 5.20 5.56 2.70
C TYR A 34 4.93 5.52 1.20
N GLN A 35 4.12 6.45 0.68
CA GLN A 35 3.83 6.55 -0.76
C GLN A 35 5.10 6.71 -1.57
N ARG A 36 6.03 7.56 -1.14
CA ARG A 36 7.33 7.76 -1.80
C ARG A 36 8.16 6.48 -1.80
N ALA A 37 8.17 5.75 -0.69
CA ALA A 37 8.85 4.46 -0.62
C ALA A 37 8.23 3.46 -1.59
N MET A 38 6.90 3.33 -1.64
CA MET A 38 6.19 2.44 -2.56
C MET A 38 6.49 2.77 -4.02
N VAL A 39 6.44 4.05 -4.41
CA VAL A 39 6.79 4.49 -5.77
C VAL A 39 8.23 4.08 -6.11
N THR A 40 9.16 4.24 -5.19
CA THR A 40 10.57 3.87 -5.41
C THR A 40 10.76 2.35 -5.53
N LEU A 41 10.11 1.59 -4.64
CA LEU A 41 10.26 0.12 -4.60
C LEU A 41 9.63 -0.58 -5.79
N PHE A 42 8.51 -0.06 -6.28
CA PHE A 42 7.74 -0.64 -7.38
C PHE A 42 7.86 0.13 -8.70
N HIS A 43 8.85 1.02 -8.81
CA HIS A 43 9.05 1.89 -9.98
C HIS A 43 8.96 1.16 -11.33
N ASP A 44 9.56 -0.03 -11.42
CA ASP A 44 9.62 -0.78 -12.67
C ASP A 44 8.30 -1.44 -13.07
N VAL A 45 7.38 -1.61 -12.12
CA VAL A 45 6.10 -2.31 -12.29
C VAL A 45 4.88 -1.41 -12.05
N MET A 46 5.07 -0.22 -11.48
CA MET A 46 3.98 0.75 -11.28
C MET A 46 3.43 1.25 -12.61
N HIS A 47 2.12 1.51 -12.62
CA HIS A 47 1.36 1.98 -13.79
C HIS A 47 1.34 1.03 -14.98
N LYS A 48 1.84 -0.20 -14.79
CA LYS A 48 1.71 -1.28 -15.78
C LYS A 48 0.79 -2.37 -15.26
N GLU A 49 1.19 -2.94 -14.12
CA GLU A 49 0.49 -4.06 -13.48
C GLU A 49 0.11 -3.78 -12.02
N ILE A 50 0.66 -2.71 -11.43
CA ILE A 50 0.46 -2.40 -10.01
C ILE A 50 0.08 -0.93 -9.83
N GLU A 51 -1.02 -0.69 -9.13
CA GLU A 51 -1.43 0.61 -8.62
C GLU A 51 -1.32 0.62 -7.10
N VAL A 52 -0.69 1.65 -6.56
CA VAL A 52 -0.49 1.82 -5.11
C VAL A 52 -1.03 3.16 -4.67
N TYR A 53 -1.86 3.13 -3.65
CA TYR A 53 -2.33 4.33 -2.98
C TYR A 53 -2.21 4.19 -1.47
N VAL A 54 -1.26 4.93 -0.91
CA VAL A 54 -0.93 4.90 0.52
C VAL A 54 -0.70 3.46 0.99
N ASP A 55 -1.60 2.89 1.78
CA ASP A 55 -1.48 1.54 2.35
C ASP A 55 -2.10 0.46 1.45
N ASP A 56 -2.86 0.84 0.43
CA ASP A 56 -3.58 -0.08 -0.44
C ASP A 56 -2.85 -0.31 -1.76
N MET A 57 -2.90 -1.54 -2.23
CA MET A 57 -2.26 -1.96 -3.47
C MET A 57 -3.22 -2.82 -4.28
N ILE A 58 -3.35 -2.52 -5.57
CA ILE A 58 -4.05 -3.36 -6.54
C ILE A 58 -3.06 -3.85 -7.58
N VAL A 59 -3.11 -5.14 -7.86
CA VAL A 59 -2.41 -5.76 -8.98
C VAL A 59 -3.42 -6.09 -10.06
N GLU A 60 -3.29 -5.47 -11.20
CA GLU A 60 -4.18 -5.62 -12.35
C GLU A 60 -3.46 -6.36 -13.48
N SER A 61 -4.15 -7.24 -14.15
CA SER A 61 -3.61 -7.99 -15.28
C SER A 61 -4.69 -8.23 -16.34
N ARG A 62 -4.29 -8.23 -17.59
CA ARG A 62 -5.22 -8.39 -18.73
C ARG A 62 -5.75 -9.81 -18.86
N THR A 63 -4.95 -10.81 -18.53
CA THR A 63 -5.31 -12.23 -18.63
C THR A 63 -4.97 -12.97 -17.33
N THR A 64 -5.62 -14.11 -17.13
CA THR A 64 -5.34 -14.96 -15.96
C THR A 64 -3.90 -15.48 -15.94
N ARG A 65 -3.30 -15.72 -17.12
CA ARG A 65 -1.89 -16.13 -17.21
C ARG A 65 -0.95 -15.01 -16.80
N ASP A 66 -1.21 -13.81 -17.30
CA ASP A 66 -0.41 -12.63 -16.97
C ASP A 66 -0.51 -12.34 -15.48
N HIS A 67 -1.69 -12.52 -14.90
CA HIS A 67 -1.91 -12.32 -13.46
C HIS A 67 -0.99 -13.15 -12.58
N LEU A 68 -0.78 -14.41 -12.91
CA LEU A 68 0.17 -15.26 -12.17
C LEU A 68 1.62 -14.79 -12.32
N VAL A 69 1.99 -14.30 -13.50
CA VAL A 69 3.33 -13.74 -13.74
C VAL A 69 3.52 -12.45 -12.95
N ASP A 70 2.54 -11.56 -12.96
CA ASP A 70 2.58 -10.27 -12.28
C ASP A 70 2.58 -10.43 -10.75
N LEU A 71 1.76 -11.35 -10.22
CA LEU A 71 1.81 -11.71 -8.80
C LEU A 71 3.19 -12.26 -8.40
N ARG A 72 3.81 -13.07 -9.25
CA ARG A 72 5.16 -13.57 -8.98
C ARG A 72 6.20 -12.46 -8.94
N LYS A 73 6.11 -11.49 -9.83
CA LYS A 73 6.96 -10.29 -9.81
C LYS A 73 6.75 -9.50 -8.51
N LEU A 74 5.48 -9.27 -8.13
CA LEU A 74 5.13 -8.60 -6.88
C LEU A 74 5.74 -9.31 -5.68
N PHE A 75 5.51 -10.62 -5.53
CA PHE A 75 6.03 -11.36 -4.38
C PHE A 75 7.55 -11.38 -4.32
N LYS A 76 8.24 -11.47 -5.45
CA LYS A 76 9.70 -11.33 -5.48
C LYS A 76 10.15 -9.97 -4.97
N CYS A 77 9.45 -8.90 -5.35
CA CYS A 77 9.73 -7.56 -4.89
C CYS A 77 9.48 -7.42 -3.38
N LEU A 78 8.36 -7.91 -2.88
CA LEU A 78 8.04 -7.91 -1.46
C LEU A 78 9.10 -8.66 -0.62
N ILE A 79 9.53 -9.82 -1.07
CA ILE A 79 10.59 -10.62 -0.40
C ILE A 79 11.92 -9.84 -0.40
N LYS A 80 12.30 -9.27 -1.55
CA LYS A 80 13.54 -8.50 -1.70
C LYS A 80 13.62 -7.35 -0.70
N TYR A 81 12.52 -6.64 -0.49
CA TYR A 81 12.46 -5.48 0.41
C TYR A 81 11.92 -5.81 1.79
N ARG A 82 11.71 -7.10 2.11
CA ARG A 82 11.19 -7.60 3.39
C ARG A 82 9.85 -6.97 3.80
N LEU A 83 9.00 -6.70 2.82
CA LEU A 83 7.64 -6.22 3.04
C LEU A 83 6.71 -7.39 3.33
N ARG A 84 5.72 -7.17 4.19
CA ARG A 84 4.71 -8.17 4.54
C ARG A 84 3.33 -7.67 4.21
N LEU A 85 2.53 -8.51 3.56
CA LEU A 85 1.11 -8.28 3.36
C LEU A 85 0.33 -8.74 4.59
N ASN A 86 -0.78 -8.08 4.87
CA ASN A 86 -1.74 -8.57 5.86
C ASN A 86 -2.70 -9.56 5.18
N PRO A 87 -2.61 -10.87 5.43
CA PRO A 87 -3.40 -11.86 4.72
C PRO A 87 -4.91 -11.70 4.95
N ASN A 88 -5.31 -11.14 6.10
CA ASN A 88 -6.72 -10.93 6.43
C ASN A 88 -7.36 -9.79 5.61
N LYS A 89 -6.54 -8.96 4.95
CA LYS A 89 -6.98 -7.85 4.10
C LYS A 89 -6.69 -8.09 2.61
N CYS A 90 -6.03 -9.19 2.27
CA CYS A 90 -5.71 -9.51 0.89
C CYS A 90 -6.80 -10.34 0.23
N ILE A 91 -7.13 -9.99 -1.02
CA ILE A 91 -8.04 -10.75 -1.88
C ILE A 91 -7.26 -11.07 -3.16
N PHE A 92 -7.26 -12.34 -3.55
CA PHE A 92 -6.56 -12.83 -4.72
C PHE A 92 -7.54 -13.42 -5.73
N GLY A 93 -7.23 -13.26 -7.01
CA GLY A 93 -8.01 -13.86 -8.10
C GLY A 93 -9.42 -13.29 -8.27
N ALA A 94 -9.69 -12.09 -7.77
CA ALA A 94 -10.97 -11.41 -7.98
C ALA A 94 -11.01 -10.77 -9.38
N SER A 95 -12.20 -10.78 -10.00
CA SER A 95 -12.42 -10.13 -11.29
C SER A 95 -12.61 -8.60 -11.19
N LEU A 96 -12.74 -8.10 -9.97
CA LEU A 96 -12.78 -6.67 -9.67
C LEU A 96 -12.11 -6.38 -8.33
N GLY A 97 -11.52 -5.21 -8.22
CA GLY A 97 -10.92 -4.71 -6.98
C GLY A 97 -11.50 -3.36 -6.60
N LYS A 98 -11.43 -3.03 -5.33
CA LYS A 98 -11.87 -1.73 -4.81
C LYS A 98 -10.67 -1.00 -4.23
N LEU A 99 -10.40 0.20 -4.76
CA LEU A 99 -9.36 1.10 -4.27
C LEU A 99 -10.01 2.45 -3.95
N LEU A 100 -10.01 2.83 -2.67
CA LEU A 100 -10.70 4.04 -2.20
C LEU A 100 -12.18 4.03 -2.55
N SER A 101 -12.58 4.97 -3.41
CA SER A 101 -13.95 5.12 -3.94
C SER A 101 -14.12 4.58 -5.35
N PHE A 102 -13.09 3.91 -5.89
CA PHE A 102 -13.10 3.42 -7.25
C PHE A 102 -13.19 1.90 -7.27
N ILE A 103 -13.94 1.40 -8.23
CA ILE A 103 -13.99 -0.01 -8.57
C ILE A 103 -13.13 -0.21 -9.82
N VAL A 104 -12.11 -1.03 -9.70
CA VAL A 104 -11.21 -1.41 -10.79
C VAL A 104 -11.67 -2.76 -11.32
N SER A 105 -12.05 -2.82 -12.57
CA SER A 105 -12.53 -4.03 -13.25
C SER A 105 -11.97 -4.12 -14.66
N GLN A 106 -12.26 -5.23 -15.35
CA GLN A 106 -11.89 -5.41 -16.75
C GLN A 106 -12.49 -4.32 -17.68
N ARG A 107 -13.55 -3.64 -17.24
CA ARG A 107 -14.18 -2.53 -17.98
C ARG A 107 -13.47 -1.19 -17.78
N GLY A 108 -12.53 -1.12 -16.83
CA GLY A 108 -11.83 0.10 -16.45
C GLY A 108 -12.09 0.51 -15.00
N ILE A 109 -11.86 1.79 -14.71
CA ILE A 109 -12.03 2.37 -13.37
C ILE A 109 -13.36 3.12 -13.32
N GLU A 110 -14.22 2.71 -12.40
CA GLU A 110 -15.54 3.31 -12.18
C GLU A 110 -15.66 3.83 -10.73
N VAL A 111 -16.44 4.89 -10.52
CA VAL A 111 -16.72 5.38 -9.16
C VAL A 111 -17.70 4.42 -8.48
N ASP A 112 -17.46 4.09 -7.21
CA ASP A 112 -18.35 3.24 -6.43
C ASP A 112 -19.73 3.90 -6.28
N PRO A 113 -20.81 3.30 -6.80
CA PRO A 113 -22.17 3.86 -6.74
C PRO A 113 -22.65 4.17 -5.32
N ILE A 114 -22.17 3.42 -4.33
CA ILE A 114 -22.55 3.60 -2.92
C ILE A 114 -22.08 4.96 -2.39
N LYS A 115 -20.96 5.47 -2.93
CA LYS A 115 -20.42 6.77 -2.50
C LYS A 115 -20.94 7.97 -3.30
N VAL A 116 -21.52 7.74 -4.45
CA VAL A 116 -22.16 8.80 -5.25
C VAL A 116 -23.45 9.32 -4.57
N HIS A 117 -24.11 8.49 -3.79
CA HIS A 117 -25.33 8.86 -3.04
C HIS A 117 -25.06 9.56 -1.69
N ALA A 118 -23.81 9.77 -1.32
CA ALA A 118 -23.41 10.38 -0.03
C ALA A 118 -23.06 11.86 -0.13
N ILE A 119 -23.36 12.50 -1.28
CA ILE A 119 -23.18 13.96 -1.51
C ILE A 119 -24.53 14.65 -1.55
#